data_04253556f00875ffd6431ff81583a822
#
_entry.id   04253556f00875ffd6431ff81583a822
#
_cell.length_a   1.000
_cell.length_b   1.000
_cell.length_c   1.000
_cell.angle_alpha   90.00
_cell.angle_beta   90.00
_cell.angle_gamma   90.00
#
_symmetry.space_group_name_H-M   'P 1'
#
loop_
_entity.id
_entity.type
_entity.pdbx_description
1 polymer ?
#
loop_
_entity_poly.entity_id
_entity_poly.type
_entity_poly.pdbx_seq_one_letter_code
_entity_poly.pdbx_strand_id
1 'polypeptide(L)'
;ALEKKQHRGVLTGSLLTDVRITLVAAKGHIKHTVGGDFRQAACRAVRQALMKAESVLLEPYYAFVLDLPNESLSRALYDLEMKGAHVEVDTNDDGSMHIHGDGPVRTMMNYQNEVVSYTKGKGRFQASLKGYFPTSQQDEIVASFDYHPENDLKNPSDSVFCANGSGFSVPWDKADEYMHIQPKEESSVSYQNVRYKVSNEDLSYIDSLTAGKN
;
A
#
# COMPACT_ATOMS: atom_id res chain seq x y z
N ALA A 1 12.83 -17.28 5.61
CA ALA A 1 13.09 -16.75 4.27
C ALA A 1 12.26 -15.51 4.00
N LEU A 2 10.96 -15.54 4.27
CA LEU A 2 10.05 -14.44 3.95
C LEU A 2 10.31 -13.17 4.78
N GLU A 3 10.54 -13.29 6.06
CA GLU A 3 10.79 -12.15 6.96
C GLU A 3 12.13 -11.44 6.72
N LYS A 4 13.11 -12.14 6.15
CA LYS A 4 14.47 -11.60 5.93
C LYS A 4 14.60 -10.78 4.67
N LYS A 5 13.60 -10.78 3.80
CA LYS A 5 13.59 -10.05 2.54
C LYS A 5 12.39 -9.12 2.49
N GLN A 6 12.64 -7.86 2.20
CA GLN A 6 11.57 -6.93 1.86
C GLN A 6 11.00 -7.32 0.49
N HIS A 7 9.74 -7.75 0.49
CA HIS A 7 9.02 -8.05 -0.74
C HIS A 7 8.54 -6.74 -1.39
N ARG A 8 8.64 -6.68 -2.71
CA ARG A 8 8.22 -5.51 -3.49
C ARG A 8 7.03 -5.88 -4.37
N GLY A 9 6.07 -4.94 -4.45
CA GLY A 9 4.92 -5.05 -5.33
C GLY A 9 5.32 -5.08 -6.81
N VAL A 10 4.40 -5.53 -7.65
CA VAL A 10 4.62 -5.70 -9.08
C VAL A 10 4.18 -4.50 -9.92
N LEU A 11 3.47 -3.53 -9.33
CA LEU A 11 3.00 -2.34 -10.03
C LEU A 11 4.08 -1.26 -10.16
N THR A 12 4.78 -0.96 -9.07
CA THR A 12 5.74 0.16 -9.00
C THR A 12 7.08 -0.22 -8.37
N GLY A 13 7.27 -1.47 -7.97
CA GLY A 13 8.43 -1.87 -7.20
C GLY A 13 8.47 -1.33 -5.77
N SER A 14 7.40 -0.69 -5.29
CA SER A 14 7.25 -0.21 -3.92
C SER A 14 7.19 -1.35 -2.92
N LEU A 15 7.42 -1.07 -1.64
CA LEU A 15 7.30 -2.10 -0.60
C LEU A 15 5.89 -2.66 -0.55
N LEU A 16 5.80 -3.99 -0.41
CA LEU A 16 4.54 -4.68 -0.25
C LEU A 16 4.06 -4.54 1.20
N THR A 17 2.79 -4.14 1.37
CA THR A 17 2.11 -4.04 2.66
C THR A 17 0.75 -4.72 2.59
N ASP A 18 0.10 -4.90 3.71
CA ASP A 18 -1.29 -5.39 3.81
C ASP A 18 -1.55 -6.70 3.07
N VAL A 19 -0.59 -7.63 3.14
CA VAL A 19 -0.66 -8.92 2.49
C VAL A 19 -0.51 -10.06 3.49
N ARG A 20 -1.30 -11.11 3.30
CA ARG A 20 -1.14 -12.38 4.00
C ARG A 20 -0.52 -13.39 3.05
N ILE A 21 0.63 -13.93 3.41
CA ILE A 21 1.30 -14.99 2.67
C ILE A 21 1.13 -16.31 3.45
N THR A 22 0.42 -17.26 2.86
CA THR A 22 0.16 -18.56 3.49
C THR A 22 0.87 -19.67 2.71
N LEU A 23 1.75 -20.40 3.37
CA LEU A 23 2.37 -21.59 2.80
C LEU A 23 1.39 -22.77 2.93
N VAL A 24 0.82 -23.20 1.82
CA VAL A 24 -0.19 -24.29 1.79
C VAL A 24 0.45 -25.66 1.54
N ALA A 25 1.56 -25.72 0.82
CA ALA A 25 2.29 -26.96 0.58
C ALA A 25 3.76 -26.68 0.26
N ALA A 26 4.63 -27.60 0.64
CA ALA A 26 6.04 -27.61 0.26
C ALA A 26 6.54 -29.05 0.18
N LYS A 27 7.43 -29.33 -0.78
CA LYS A 27 8.07 -30.64 -0.94
C LYS A 27 9.56 -30.44 -1.18
N GLY A 28 10.38 -31.09 -0.37
CA GLY A 28 11.82 -31.14 -0.56
C GLY A 28 12.28 -32.55 -0.95
N HIS A 29 13.42 -32.63 -1.63
CA HIS A 29 14.08 -33.89 -1.92
C HIS A 29 15.18 -34.15 -0.89
N ILE A 30 15.12 -35.31 -0.21
CA ILE A 30 15.99 -35.62 0.95
C ILE A 30 17.48 -35.53 0.62
N LYS A 31 17.89 -35.90 -0.60
CA LYS A 31 19.30 -35.96 -0.99
C LYS A 31 19.81 -34.72 -1.75
N HIS A 32 18.90 -33.87 -2.29
CA HIS A 32 19.26 -32.81 -3.23
C HIS A 32 18.75 -31.42 -2.83
N THR A 33 18.06 -31.29 -1.70
CA THR A 33 17.58 -30.01 -1.21
C THR A 33 18.49 -29.48 -0.11
N VAL A 34 19.05 -28.30 -0.32
CA VAL A 34 19.85 -27.58 0.68
C VAL A 34 19.11 -26.32 1.16
N GLY A 35 19.54 -25.75 2.29
CA GLY A 35 18.82 -24.62 2.90
C GLY A 35 18.66 -23.40 1.98
N GLY A 36 19.54 -23.20 1.01
CA GLY A 36 19.45 -22.15 0.00
C GLY A 36 18.28 -22.33 -0.96
N ASP A 37 17.95 -23.57 -1.31
CA ASP A 37 16.88 -23.90 -2.25
C ASP A 37 15.51 -23.50 -1.71
N PHE A 38 15.25 -23.78 -0.42
CA PHE A 38 14.02 -23.35 0.23
C PHE A 38 13.85 -21.84 0.22
N ARG A 39 14.93 -21.09 0.39
CA ARG A 39 14.91 -19.62 0.35
C ARG A 39 14.58 -19.15 -1.04
N GLN A 40 15.22 -19.67 -2.06
CA GLN A 40 14.98 -19.33 -3.45
C GLN A 40 13.55 -19.71 -3.85
N ALA A 41 13.12 -20.92 -3.59
CA ALA A 41 11.77 -21.39 -3.91
C ALA A 41 10.69 -20.51 -3.26
N ALA A 42 10.84 -20.21 -1.96
CA ALA A 42 9.87 -19.36 -1.25
C ALA A 42 9.79 -17.93 -1.85
N CYS A 43 10.94 -17.28 -2.10
CA CYS A 43 10.95 -15.94 -2.67
C CYS A 43 10.36 -15.90 -4.08
N ARG A 44 10.66 -16.92 -4.90
CA ARG A 44 10.12 -17.04 -6.27
C ARG A 44 8.62 -17.34 -6.26
N ALA A 45 8.16 -18.22 -5.38
CA ALA A 45 6.74 -18.53 -5.24
C ALA A 45 5.92 -17.29 -4.84
N VAL A 46 6.42 -16.48 -3.89
CA VAL A 46 5.77 -15.21 -3.54
C VAL A 46 5.73 -14.26 -4.74
N ARG A 47 6.85 -14.14 -5.46
CA ARG A 47 6.91 -13.24 -6.62
C ARG A 47 5.95 -13.69 -7.73
N GLN A 48 5.89 -14.98 -8.02
CA GLN A 48 4.93 -15.55 -8.98
C GLN A 48 3.48 -15.32 -8.55
N ALA A 49 3.18 -15.53 -7.26
CA ALA A 49 1.85 -15.25 -6.74
C ALA A 49 1.45 -13.77 -6.90
N LEU A 50 2.38 -12.84 -6.65
CA LEU A 50 2.15 -11.41 -6.87
C LEU A 50 1.95 -11.06 -8.35
N MET A 51 2.65 -11.71 -9.27
CA MET A 51 2.45 -11.53 -10.71
C MET A 51 1.07 -11.99 -11.19
N LYS A 52 0.49 -12.99 -10.52
CA LYS A 52 -0.85 -13.53 -10.82
C LYS A 52 -1.98 -12.84 -10.08
N ALA A 53 -1.67 -12.21 -8.95
CA ALA A 53 -2.67 -11.55 -8.11
C ALA A 53 -3.06 -10.19 -8.68
N GLU A 54 -4.29 -9.80 -8.41
CA GLU A 54 -4.73 -8.42 -8.62
C GLU A 54 -4.11 -7.53 -7.53
N SER A 55 -3.16 -6.70 -7.92
CA SER A 55 -2.47 -5.79 -7.00
C SER A 55 -3.15 -4.43 -7.00
N VAL A 56 -3.23 -3.81 -5.83
CA VAL A 56 -3.79 -2.47 -5.63
C VAL A 56 -2.69 -1.55 -5.11
N LEU A 57 -2.54 -0.38 -5.75
CA LEU A 57 -1.62 0.64 -5.28
C LEU A 57 -2.26 1.44 -4.16
N LEU A 58 -1.55 1.54 -3.04
CA LEU A 58 -1.96 2.35 -1.89
C LEU A 58 -1.19 3.67 -1.87
N GLU A 59 -1.89 4.75 -1.54
CA GLU A 59 -1.27 6.05 -1.28
C GLU A 59 -1.56 6.51 0.15
N PRO A 60 -0.64 7.31 0.77
CA PRO A 60 -0.85 7.82 2.11
C PRO A 60 -1.95 8.88 2.14
N TYR A 61 -2.75 8.88 3.20
CA TYR A 61 -3.79 9.86 3.48
C TYR A 61 -3.50 10.61 4.79
N TYR A 62 -3.81 11.89 4.79
CA TYR A 62 -3.90 12.68 6.00
C TYR A 62 -5.30 12.58 6.61
N ALA A 63 -5.37 12.48 7.95
CA ALA A 63 -6.48 13.02 8.71
C ALA A 63 -6.12 14.45 9.07
N PHE A 64 -7.05 15.40 8.89
CA PHE A 64 -6.76 16.81 9.10
C PHE A 64 -7.89 17.56 9.79
N VAL A 65 -7.51 18.69 10.37
CA VAL A 65 -8.39 19.71 10.91
C VAL A 65 -8.00 21.04 10.30
N LEU A 66 -9.00 21.83 9.91
CA LEU A 66 -8.85 23.16 9.36
C LEU A 66 -9.80 24.13 10.05
N ASP A 67 -9.24 25.06 10.80
CA ASP A 67 -9.97 26.17 11.40
C ASP A 67 -9.78 27.43 10.54
N LEU A 68 -10.87 28.10 10.22
CA LEU A 68 -10.82 29.30 9.38
C LEU A 68 -12.03 30.25 9.60
N PRO A 69 -11.91 31.54 9.22
CA PRO A 69 -13.02 32.45 9.24
C PRO A 69 -14.12 32.04 8.25
N ASN A 70 -15.39 32.26 8.60
CA ASN A 70 -16.55 31.89 7.79
C ASN A 70 -16.46 32.46 6.34
N GLU A 71 -15.90 33.62 6.17
CA GLU A 71 -15.70 34.28 4.85
C GLU A 71 -14.81 33.44 3.89
N SER A 72 -14.00 32.53 4.43
CA SER A 72 -13.10 31.68 3.66
C SER A 72 -13.65 30.27 3.40
N LEU A 73 -14.81 29.92 3.95
CA LEU A 73 -15.38 28.58 3.91
C LEU A 73 -15.56 28.05 2.47
N SER A 74 -16.23 28.85 1.61
CA SER A 74 -16.51 28.41 0.23
C SER A 74 -15.23 28.13 -0.55
N ARG A 75 -14.18 28.92 -0.33
CA ARG A 75 -12.88 28.71 -0.95
C ARG A 75 -12.24 27.40 -0.45
N ALA A 76 -12.26 27.19 0.87
CA ALA A 76 -11.69 25.99 1.47
C ALA A 76 -12.38 24.71 0.97
N LEU A 77 -13.72 24.70 0.93
CA LEU A 77 -14.47 23.55 0.45
C LEU A 77 -14.15 23.24 -1.00
N TYR A 78 -14.10 24.25 -1.86
CA TYR A 78 -13.72 24.06 -3.26
C TYR A 78 -12.30 23.51 -3.40
N ASP A 79 -11.33 24.07 -2.68
CA ASP A 79 -9.95 23.61 -2.74
C ASP A 79 -9.82 22.15 -2.23
N LEU A 80 -10.51 21.79 -1.14
CA LEU A 80 -10.51 20.44 -0.56
C LEU A 80 -11.17 19.41 -1.49
N GLU A 81 -12.28 19.77 -2.13
CA GLU A 81 -12.93 18.94 -3.15
C GLU A 81 -11.99 18.68 -4.33
N MET A 82 -11.35 19.73 -4.87
CA MET A 82 -10.38 19.60 -5.97
C MET A 82 -9.14 18.77 -5.58
N LYS A 83 -8.81 18.73 -4.30
CA LYS A 83 -7.71 17.90 -3.77
C LYS A 83 -8.14 16.44 -3.47
N GLY A 84 -9.43 16.11 -3.67
CA GLY A 84 -9.97 14.78 -3.44
C GLY A 84 -10.14 14.45 -1.95
N ALA A 85 -10.32 15.44 -1.10
CA ALA A 85 -10.55 15.26 0.32
C ALA A 85 -12.04 15.01 0.64
N HIS A 86 -12.29 14.18 1.64
CA HIS A 86 -13.61 14.02 2.25
C HIS A 86 -13.66 14.86 3.51
N VAL A 87 -14.71 15.69 3.65
CA VAL A 87 -14.77 16.68 4.72
C VAL A 87 -16.15 16.71 5.39
N GLU A 88 -16.12 17.04 6.68
CA GLU A 88 -17.28 17.41 7.48
C GLU A 88 -17.03 18.81 8.05
N VAL A 89 -18.08 19.62 8.16
CA VAL A 89 -17.98 21.03 8.54
C VAL A 89 -18.83 21.29 9.76
N ASP A 90 -18.20 21.86 10.79
CA ASP A 90 -18.85 22.35 11.99
C ASP A 90 -18.67 23.85 12.14
N THR A 91 -19.53 24.49 12.90
CA THR A 91 -19.43 25.91 13.25
C THR A 91 -19.09 26.03 14.73
N ASN A 92 -18.02 26.74 15.03
CA ASN A 92 -17.65 27.06 16.42
C ASN A 92 -18.58 28.11 17.04
N ASP A 93 -18.58 28.22 18.37
CA ASP A 93 -19.41 29.19 19.10
C ASP A 93 -19.07 30.64 18.76
N ASP A 94 -17.84 30.92 18.30
CA ASP A 94 -17.37 32.23 17.87
C ASP A 94 -17.70 32.56 16.43
N GLY A 95 -18.39 31.66 15.70
CA GLY A 95 -18.76 31.80 14.29
C GLY A 95 -17.63 31.46 13.32
N SER A 96 -16.49 30.98 13.78
CA SER A 96 -15.47 30.40 12.91
C SER A 96 -15.86 29.00 12.44
N MET A 97 -15.31 28.58 11.32
CA MET A 97 -15.57 27.25 10.73
C MET A 97 -14.49 26.28 11.14
N HIS A 98 -14.94 25.09 11.54
CA HIS A 98 -14.13 23.94 11.86
C HIS A 98 -14.41 22.85 10.84
N ILE A 99 -13.41 22.52 10.01
CA ILE A 99 -13.51 21.48 9.00
C ILE A 99 -12.59 20.35 9.43
N HIS A 100 -13.12 19.13 9.50
CA HIS A 100 -12.32 17.96 9.71
C HIS A 100 -12.55 16.94 8.60
N GLY A 101 -11.54 16.14 8.32
CA GLY A 101 -11.65 15.20 7.22
C GLY A 101 -10.39 14.44 6.93
N ASP A 102 -10.37 13.83 5.76
CA ASP A 102 -9.21 13.13 5.25
C ASP A 102 -9.00 13.35 3.74
N GLY A 103 -7.77 13.18 3.30
CA GLY A 103 -7.43 13.34 1.90
C GLY A 103 -6.01 12.87 1.56
N PRO A 104 -5.72 12.68 0.24
CA PRO A 104 -4.43 12.18 -0.22
C PRO A 104 -3.29 13.15 0.15
N VAL A 105 -2.23 12.61 0.75
CA VAL A 105 -1.03 13.41 1.09
C VAL A 105 -0.49 14.13 -0.13
N ARG A 106 -0.49 13.47 -1.29
CA ARG A 106 0.04 13.98 -2.56
C ARG A 106 -0.55 15.34 -2.95
N THR A 107 -1.86 15.53 -2.79
CA THR A 107 -2.56 16.78 -3.16
C THR A 107 -2.57 17.79 -2.03
N MET A 108 -2.35 17.36 -0.77
CA MET A 108 -2.50 18.20 0.41
C MET A 108 -1.18 18.66 1.04
N MET A 109 -0.02 18.17 0.54
CA MET A 109 1.30 18.39 1.15
C MET A 109 1.61 19.88 1.42
N ASN A 110 1.17 20.80 0.58
CA ASN A 110 1.42 22.24 0.71
C ASN A 110 0.18 23.04 1.13
N TYR A 111 -0.92 22.39 1.47
CA TYR A 111 -2.19 23.07 1.70
C TYR A 111 -2.16 24.03 2.88
N GLN A 112 -1.35 23.78 3.92
CA GLN A 112 -1.09 24.73 5.01
C GLN A 112 -0.69 26.13 4.48
N ASN A 113 0.21 26.20 3.50
CA ASN A 113 0.68 27.47 2.95
C ASN A 113 -0.41 28.18 2.14
N GLU A 114 -1.23 27.42 1.42
CA GLU A 114 -2.38 27.93 0.69
C GLU A 114 -3.40 28.55 1.67
N VAL A 115 -3.73 27.81 2.76
CA VAL A 115 -4.64 28.26 3.82
C VAL A 115 -4.15 29.58 4.43
N VAL A 116 -2.90 29.64 4.85
CA VAL A 116 -2.30 30.86 5.42
C VAL A 116 -2.41 32.03 4.45
N SER A 117 -2.17 31.80 3.16
CA SER A 117 -2.22 32.83 2.13
C SER A 117 -3.62 33.40 1.96
N TYR A 118 -4.64 32.59 1.67
CA TYR A 118 -5.98 33.13 1.36
C TYR A 118 -6.75 33.60 2.61
N THR A 119 -6.41 33.08 3.81
CA THR A 119 -7.00 33.54 5.06
C THR A 119 -6.25 34.72 5.69
N LYS A 120 -5.17 35.21 5.03
CA LYS A 120 -4.28 36.27 5.57
C LYS A 120 -3.73 35.92 6.96
N GLY A 121 -3.37 34.65 7.14
CA GLY A 121 -2.80 34.15 8.39
C GLY A 121 -3.82 33.80 9.49
N LYS A 122 -5.12 33.93 9.25
CA LYS A 122 -6.16 33.62 10.24
C LYS A 122 -6.55 32.12 10.26
N GLY A 123 -6.28 31.38 9.16
CA GLY A 123 -6.57 29.96 9.06
C GLY A 123 -5.45 29.11 9.62
N ARG A 124 -5.83 27.95 10.19
CA ARG A 124 -4.91 26.96 10.75
C ARG A 124 -5.26 25.58 10.22
N PHE A 125 -4.32 24.97 9.52
CA PHE A 125 -4.43 23.60 9.03
C PHE A 125 -3.48 22.68 9.83
N GLN A 126 -4.00 21.56 10.32
CA GLN A 126 -3.21 20.54 11.02
C GLN A 126 -3.53 19.19 10.41
N ALA A 127 -2.51 18.41 10.12
CA ALA A 127 -2.68 17.10 9.55
C ALA A 127 -1.74 16.07 10.20
N SER A 128 -2.23 14.83 10.28
CA SER A 128 -1.46 13.66 10.71
C SER A 128 -1.68 12.53 9.71
N LEU A 129 -0.74 11.59 9.61
CA LEU A 129 -0.91 10.43 8.75
C LEU A 129 -2.05 9.56 9.26
N LYS A 130 -3.10 9.38 8.44
CA LYS A 130 -4.24 8.50 8.74
C LYS A 130 -3.93 7.04 8.44
N GLY A 131 -3.13 6.78 7.39
CA GLY A 131 -2.83 5.45 6.88
C GLY A 131 -2.66 5.44 5.38
N TYR A 132 -2.76 4.24 4.80
CA TYR A 132 -2.63 4.03 3.36
C TYR A 132 -3.95 3.48 2.80
N PHE A 133 -4.41 4.06 1.70
CA PHE A 133 -5.70 3.72 1.08
C PHE A 133 -5.53 3.57 -0.43
N PRO A 134 -6.38 2.80 -1.11
CA PRO A 134 -6.33 2.65 -2.56
C PRO A 134 -6.39 4.00 -3.27
N THR A 135 -5.45 4.23 -4.18
CA THR A 135 -5.45 5.46 -4.99
C THR A 135 -6.48 5.37 -6.11
N SER A 136 -7.14 6.48 -6.41
CA SER A 136 -8.02 6.60 -7.58
C SER A 136 -7.27 6.78 -8.91
N GLN A 137 -5.96 7.05 -8.86
CA GLN A 137 -5.12 7.33 -10.02
C GLN A 137 -4.05 6.26 -10.25
N GLN A 138 -4.38 4.99 -9.96
CA GLN A 138 -3.44 3.88 -10.03
C GLN A 138 -2.71 3.83 -11.38
N ASP A 139 -3.44 3.87 -12.49
CA ASP A 139 -2.87 3.68 -13.83
C ASP A 139 -1.88 4.81 -14.20
N GLU A 140 -2.22 6.05 -13.87
CA GLU A 140 -1.35 7.21 -14.11
C GLU A 140 -0.06 7.12 -13.27
N ILE A 141 -0.19 6.75 -12.01
CA ILE A 141 0.95 6.60 -11.10
C ILE A 141 1.84 5.45 -11.56
N VAL A 142 1.26 4.28 -11.86
CA VAL A 142 2.01 3.11 -12.35
C VAL A 142 2.77 3.47 -13.63
N ALA A 143 2.13 4.14 -14.58
CA ALA A 143 2.77 4.59 -15.81
C ALA A 143 3.95 5.53 -15.55
N SER A 144 3.87 6.40 -14.53
CA SER A 144 4.94 7.33 -14.18
C SER A 144 6.19 6.67 -13.58
N PHE A 145 6.05 5.47 -12.99
CA PHE A 145 7.16 4.75 -12.37
C PHE A 145 8.02 3.97 -13.37
N ASP A 146 7.50 3.68 -14.56
CA ASP A 146 8.19 2.88 -15.60
C ASP A 146 8.83 1.58 -15.04
N TYR A 147 8.12 0.92 -14.12
CA TYR A 147 8.60 -0.28 -13.46
C TYR A 147 8.12 -1.53 -14.19
N HIS A 148 9.08 -2.35 -14.62
CA HIS A 148 8.83 -3.63 -15.28
C HIS A 148 9.22 -4.79 -14.37
N PRO A 149 8.27 -5.47 -13.73
CA PRO A 149 8.54 -6.52 -12.73
C PRO A 149 9.29 -7.73 -13.31
N GLU A 150 9.17 -7.99 -14.60
CA GLU A 150 9.88 -9.06 -15.31
C GLU A 150 11.37 -8.75 -15.49
N ASN A 151 11.74 -7.47 -15.51
CA ASN A 151 13.12 -7.01 -15.67
C ASN A 151 13.84 -6.77 -14.32
N ASP A 152 13.15 -6.97 -13.20
CA ASP A 152 13.73 -6.75 -11.86
C ASP A 152 14.64 -7.90 -11.45
N LEU A 153 15.93 -7.79 -11.75
CA LEU A 153 16.94 -8.80 -11.42
C LEU A 153 17.12 -9.01 -9.90
N LYS A 154 16.74 -8.03 -9.07
CA LYS A 154 16.79 -8.17 -7.60
C LYS A 154 15.59 -8.94 -7.05
N ASN A 155 14.47 -8.89 -7.74
CA ASN A 155 13.24 -9.58 -7.41
C ASN A 155 12.70 -10.34 -8.63
N PRO A 156 13.44 -11.32 -9.15
CA PRO A 156 13.10 -11.98 -10.40
C PRO A 156 11.74 -12.69 -10.29
N SER A 157 10.91 -12.53 -11.30
CA SER A 157 9.60 -13.17 -11.41
C SER A 157 9.68 -14.61 -11.90
N ASP A 158 10.70 -14.92 -12.69
CA ASP A 158 10.92 -16.27 -13.20
C ASP A 158 11.24 -17.27 -12.09
N SER A 159 10.82 -18.51 -12.27
CA SER A 159 11.15 -19.63 -11.40
C SER A 159 12.34 -20.42 -11.93
N VAL A 160 13.05 -21.09 -11.03
CA VAL A 160 14.17 -21.98 -11.39
C VAL A 160 13.78 -23.40 -11.09
N PHE A 161 13.87 -24.25 -12.11
CA PHE A 161 13.64 -25.69 -12.03
C PHE A 161 14.93 -26.45 -12.33
N CYS A 162 14.96 -27.71 -11.96
CA CYS A 162 16.12 -28.58 -12.16
C CYS A 162 15.69 -29.86 -12.86
N ALA A 163 16.34 -30.20 -13.95
CA ALA A 163 16.18 -31.48 -14.62
C ALA A 163 17.54 -32.00 -15.03
N ASN A 164 17.74 -33.31 -14.87
CA ASN A 164 18.99 -34.02 -15.23
C ASN A 164 20.25 -33.36 -14.62
N GLY A 165 20.15 -32.83 -13.40
CA GLY A 165 21.27 -32.20 -12.70
C GLY A 165 21.60 -30.76 -13.17
N SER A 166 20.82 -30.16 -14.08
CA SER A 166 20.99 -28.80 -14.56
C SER A 166 19.81 -27.93 -14.20
N GLY A 167 20.10 -26.72 -13.71
CA GLY A 167 19.09 -25.70 -13.43
C GLY A 167 18.71 -24.91 -14.70
N PHE A 168 17.44 -24.60 -14.85
CA PHE A 168 16.94 -23.75 -15.95
C PHE A 168 15.85 -22.79 -15.44
N SER A 169 15.76 -21.62 -16.07
CA SER A 169 14.75 -20.60 -15.74
C SER A 169 13.50 -20.81 -16.55
N VAL A 170 12.35 -20.64 -15.91
CA VAL A 170 11.02 -20.70 -16.54
C VAL A 170 10.29 -19.40 -16.23
N PRO A 171 9.72 -18.72 -17.24
CA PRO A 171 8.90 -17.53 -17.04
C PRO A 171 7.76 -17.77 -16.05
N TRP A 172 7.41 -16.74 -15.29
CA TRP A 172 6.42 -16.82 -14.22
C TRP A 172 5.05 -17.32 -14.68
N ASP A 173 4.63 -16.97 -15.88
CA ASP A 173 3.36 -17.36 -16.52
C ASP A 173 3.32 -18.84 -16.95
N LYS A 174 4.49 -19.47 -17.12
CA LYS A 174 4.64 -20.88 -17.50
C LYS A 174 5.09 -21.78 -16.36
N ALA A 175 5.39 -21.21 -15.20
CA ALA A 175 5.93 -21.97 -14.08
C ALA A 175 5.00 -23.10 -13.59
N ASP A 176 3.68 -22.96 -13.73
CA ASP A 176 2.70 -23.98 -13.33
C ASP A 176 2.86 -25.30 -14.09
N GLU A 177 3.32 -25.24 -15.34
CA GLU A 177 3.54 -26.45 -16.17
C GLU A 177 4.68 -27.32 -15.62
N TYR A 178 5.58 -26.73 -14.84
CA TYR A 178 6.77 -27.37 -14.27
C TYR A 178 6.64 -27.70 -12.78
N MET A 179 5.57 -27.26 -12.13
CA MET A 179 5.38 -27.49 -10.69
C MET A 179 5.13 -28.96 -10.36
N HIS A 180 5.84 -29.46 -9.35
CA HIS A 180 5.63 -30.82 -8.82
C HIS A 180 4.46 -30.92 -7.85
N ILE A 181 3.98 -29.79 -7.34
CA ILE A 181 2.80 -29.66 -6.50
C ILE A 181 1.82 -28.78 -7.25
N GLN A 182 0.71 -29.35 -7.65
CA GLN A 182 -0.36 -28.57 -8.26
C GLN A 182 -1.03 -27.70 -7.20
N PRO A 183 -1.38 -26.45 -7.54
CA PRO A 183 -2.19 -25.62 -6.66
C PRO A 183 -3.47 -26.38 -6.31
N LYS A 184 -3.81 -26.41 -5.01
CA LYS A 184 -5.16 -26.84 -4.64
C LYS A 184 -6.10 -25.76 -5.14
N GLU A 185 -7.14 -26.14 -5.88
CA GLU A 185 -8.26 -25.25 -6.13
C GLU A 185 -8.80 -24.82 -4.76
N GLU A 186 -8.47 -23.61 -4.35
CA GLU A 186 -9.11 -23.03 -3.19
C GLU A 186 -10.57 -22.83 -3.55
N SER A 187 -11.42 -23.50 -2.79
CA SER A 187 -12.82 -23.11 -2.68
C SER A 187 -12.83 -21.59 -2.50
N SER A 188 -13.40 -20.89 -3.46
CA SER A 188 -13.47 -19.45 -3.60
C SER A 188 -13.65 -18.75 -2.25
N VAL A 189 -12.57 -18.32 -1.64
CA VAL A 189 -12.61 -17.30 -0.61
C VAL A 189 -12.91 -16.01 -1.35
N SER A 190 -14.17 -15.63 -1.35
CA SER A 190 -14.63 -14.35 -1.87
C SER A 190 -13.91 -13.25 -1.10
N TYR A 191 -12.93 -12.61 -1.74
CA TYR A 191 -12.24 -11.41 -1.23
C TYR A 191 -13.12 -10.15 -1.29
N GLN A 192 -14.43 -10.31 -1.39
CA GLN A 192 -15.38 -9.21 -1.27
C GLN A 192 -15.36 -8.73 0.19
N ASN A 193 -14.86 -7.52 0.39
CA ASN A 193 -14.80 -6.77 1.64
C ASN A 193 -13.61 -7.01 2.56
N VAL A 194 -12.38 -6.94 2.07
CA VAL A 194 -11.27 -6.51 2.92
C VAL A 194 -11.39 -5.00 3.13
N ARG A 195 -12.27 -4.60 4.06
CA ARG A 195 -12.18 -3.26 4.66
C ARG A 195 -10.89 -3.26 5.47
N TYR A 196 -9.93 -2.44 5.11
CA TYR A 196 -8.74 -2.18 5.90
C TYR A 196 -9.17 -1.62 7.26
N LYS A 197 -9.42 -2.49 8.22
CA LYS A 197 -9.52 -2.08 9.62
C LYS A 197 -8.10 -1.90 10.10
N VAL A 198 -7.68 -0.66 10.29
CA VAL A 198 -6.58 -0.36 11.20
C VAL A 198 -6.96 -1.00 12.54
N SER A 199 -6.13 -1.91 13.04
CA SER A 199 -6.44 -2.58 14.29
C SER A 199 -6.45 -1.54 15.43
N ASN A 200 -7.26 -1.76 16.45
CA ASN A 200 -7.26 -0.87 17.64
C ASN A 200 -5.88 -0.85 18.32
N GLU A 201 -5.02 -1.83 18.11
CA GLU A 201 -3.63 -1.88 18.57
C GLU A 201 -2.75 -0.86 17.85
N ASP A 202 -2.93 -0.68 16.52
CA ASP A 202 -2.19 0.33 15.75
C ASP A 202 -2.62 1.75 16.11
N LEU A 203 -3.90 1.96 16.43
CA LEU A 203 -4.41 3.24 16.95
C LEU A 203 -3.85 3.54 18.34
N SER A 204 -3.76 2.55 19.24
CA SER A 204 -3.20 2.73 20.58
C SER A 204 -1.70 3.03 20.55
N TYR A 205 -0.96 2.52 19.57
CA TYR A 205 0.45 2.83 19.36
C TYR A 205 0.64 4.29 18.92
N ILE A 206 -0.21 4.79 18.02
CA ILE A 206 -0.19 6.18 17.55
C ILE A 206 -0.53 7.13 18.70
N ASP A 207 -1.54 6.80 19.51
CA ASP A 207 -1.91 7.59 20.70
C ASP A 207 -0.78 7.63 21.75
N SER A 208 -0.02 6.54 21.91
CA SER A 208 1.13 6.49 22.81
C SER A 208 2.29 7.38 22.36
N LEU A 209 2.47 7.59 21.04
CA LEU A 209 3.49 8.48 20.47
C LEU A 209 3.12 9.97 20.61
N THR A 210 1.83 10.28 20.70
CA THR A 210 1.34 11.66 20.88
C THR A 210 1.24 12.08 22.35
N ALA A 211 1.02 11.12 23.27
CA ALA A 211 0.90 11.36 24.70
C ALA A 211 2.25 11.61 25.44
N GLY A 212 3.39 11.39 24.77
CA GLY A 212 4.74 11.49 25.36
C GLY A 212 5.42 12.87 25.23
N LYS A 213 4.70 13.93 24.86
CA LYS A 213 5.25 15.30 24.76
C LYS A 213 4.37 16.28 25.54
N ASN A 214 4.48 16.24 26.84
CA ASN A 214 4.21 17.34 27.77
C ASN A 214 5.45 17.57 28.60
#